data_37dc7b7848be17b2081b658353a9a5d4
#
_entry.id   37dc7b7848be17b2081b658353a9a5d4
#
_cell.length_a   1.000
_cell.length_b   1.000
_cell.length_c   1.000
_cell.angle_alpha   90.00
_cell.angle_beta   90.00
_cell.angle_gamma   90.00
#
_symmetry.space_group_name_H-M   'P 1'
#
loop_
_entity.id
_entity.type
_entity.pdbx_description
1 polymer ?
#
loop_
_entity_poly.entity_id
_entity_poly.type
_entity_poly.pdbx_seq_one_letter_code
_entity_poly.pdbx_strand_id
1 'polypeptide(L)'
;MEKVTISAIIIYATDCDKKLFEIAKKSVSWCDELVLVNGVKGSFNDWHNEGLKKAKGDWILYLDTDEEISPALQDEILSTVNRSSSTVHAFAIPRRNFIFNKEFKYSGQYPDYQKRLFKRNELKKWTGVVHEEPVYDGKLGHLQNPMVHRKNMTISQMIEKTNKWSEIEADLMIKANHPPMNGFRFFTAGFREFVLRFVKQKAFLDSKEGVIYGIYQIYSRLISYSKLWEMQIKTKSKI
;
A
#
# COMPACT_ATOMS: atom_id res chain seq x y z
N MET A 1 -24.84 21.27 16.37
CA MET A 1 -24.31 20.56 15.20
C MET A 1 -24.24 19.08 15.57
N GLU A 2 -24.74 18.21 14.72
CA GLU A 2 -24.56 16.77 14.95
C GLU A 2 -23.07 16.42 14.96
N LYS A 3 -22.70 15.48 15.84
CA LYS A 3 -21.32 14.98 15.93
C LYS A 3 -20.97 14.25 14.65
N VAL A 4 -19.90 14.65 13.97
CA VAL A 4 -19.36 13.93 12.82
C VAL A 4 -18.82 12.57 13.28
N THR A 5 -19.24 11.50 12.62
CA THR A 5 -18.91 10.12 12.99
C THR A 5 -17.88 9.51 12.04
N ILE A 6 -17.02 8.64 12.58
CA ILE A 6 -15.95 7.98 11.82
C ILE A 6 -16.07 6.46 11.97
N SER A 7 -16.15 5.75 10.85
CA SER A 7 -16.00 4.29 10.81
C SER A 7 -14.57 3.93 10.41
N ALA A 8 -13.87 3.21 11.27
CA ALA A 8 -12.62 2.56 10.90
C ALA A 8 -12.91 1.21 10.24
N ILE A 9 -12.26 0.92 9.11
CA ILE A 9 -12.35 -0.36 8.41
C ILE A 9 -10.97 -1.02 8.44
N ILE A 10 -10.89 -2.22 9.01
CA ILE A 10 -9.66 -3.04 8.97
C ILE A 10 -9.95 -4.33 8.19
N ILE A 11 -9.17 -4.55 7.14
CA ILE A 11 -9.20 -5.78 6.36
C ILE A 11 -8.12 -6.71 6.90
N TYR A 12 -8.47 -7.94 7.24
CA TYR A 12 -7.53 -8.90 7.79
C TYR A 12 -7.64 -10.28 7.11
N ALA A 13 -6.49 -10.91 6.91
CA ALA A 13 -6.41 -12.30 6.49
C ALA A 13 -6.23 -13.21 7.74
N THR A 14 -6.58 -14.48 7.62
CA THR A 14 -6.49 -15.43 8.74
C THR A 14 -5.06 -15.69 9.23
N ASP A 15 -4.07 -15.44 8.37
CA ASP A 15 -2.64 -15.58 8.62
C ASP A 15 -1.94 -14.27 8.99
N CYS A 16 -2.69 -13.20 9.25
CA CYS A 16 -2.11 -11.91 9.65
C CYS A 16 -1.40 -12.00 11.02
N ASP A 17 -0.40 -11.15 11.24
CA ASP A 17 0.27 -11.01 12.53
C ASP A 17 -0.75 -10.54 13.60
N LYS A 18 -1.15 -11.44 14.49
CA LYS A 18 -2.15 -11.17 15.53
C LYS A 18 -1.76 -10.02 16.46
N LYS A 19 -0.46 -9.86 16.75
CA LYS A 19 0.02 -8.78 17.63
C LYS A 19 -0.14 -7.43 16.94
N LEU A 20 0.26 -7.30 15.66
CA LEU A 20 0.08 -6.08 14.89
C LEU A 20 -1.39 -5.76 14.69
N PHE A 21 -2.22 -6.76 14.39
CA PHE A 21 -3.66 -6.60 14.26
C PHE A 21 -4.31 -6.03 15.54
N GLU A 22 -3.93 -6.52 16.73
CA GLU A 22 -4.43 -5.95 17.99
C GLU A 22 -3.96 -4.50 18.20
N ILE A 23 -2.71 -4.15 17.81
CA ILE A 23 -2.21 -2.79 17.83
C ILE A 23 -3.04 -1.90 16.89
N ALA A 24 -3.28 -2.35 15.65
CA ALA A 24 -4.10 -1.63 14.68
C ALA A 24 -5.51 -1.35 15.24
N LYS A 25 -6.20 -2.37 15.76
CA LYS A 25 -7.54 -2.21 16.38
C LYS A 25 -7.53 -1.21 17.53
N LYS A 26 -6.54 -1.32 18.44
CA LYS A 26 -6.42 -0.40 19.57
C LYS A 26 -6.19 1.04 19.11
N SER A 27 -5.42 1.23 18.04
CA SER A 27 -5.09 2.57 17.55
C SER A 27 -6.27 3.34 16.94
N VAL A 28 -7.37 2.65 16.64
CA VAL A 28 -8.62 3.22 16.09
C VAL A 28 -9.81 3.09 17.06
N SER A 29 -9.56 2.74 18.34
CA SER A 29 -10.61 2.58 19.35
C SER A 29 -11.38 3.87 19.68
N TRP A 30 -10.87 5.00 19.26
CA TRP A 30 -11.51 6.31 19.35
C TRP A 30 -12.53 6.59 18.24
N CYS A 31 -12.56 5.80 17.18
CA CYS A 31 -13.58 5.87 16.12
C CYS A 31 -14.95 5.44 16.67
N ASP A 32 -16.01 5.98 16.08
CA ASP A 32 -17.39 5.68 16.53
C ASP A 32 -17.82 4.25 16.15
N GLU A 33 -17.18 3.69 15.10
CA GLU A 33 -17.47 2.33 14.63
C GLU A 33 -16.18 1.65 14.15
N LEU A 34 -16.03 0.35 14.44
CA LEU A 34 -14.98 -0.51 13.90
C LEU A 34 -15.61 -1.62 13.06
N VAL A 35 -15.31 -1.62 11.77
CA VAL A 35 -15.72 -2.64 10.81
C VAL A 35 -14.55 -3.55 10.49
N LEU A 36 -14.68 -4.83 10.83
CA LEU A 36 -13.69 -5.86 10.51
C LEU A 36 -14.16 -6.66 9.28
N VAL A 37 -13.29 -6.75 8.27
CA VAL A 37 -13.55 -7.50 7.04
C VAL A 37 -12.54 -8.64 6.93
N ASN A 38 -13.06 -9.88 6.87
CA ASN A 38 -12.20 -11.06 6.73
C ASN A 38 -11.90 -11.31 5.24
N GLY A 39 -10.63 -11.21 4.87
CA GLY A 39 -10.13 -11.40 3.52
C GLY A 39 -9.94 -12.87 3.10
N VAL A 40 -10.92 -13.75 3.32
CA VAL A 40 -10.80 -15.18 2.96
C VAL A 40 -11.24 -15.48 1.52
N LYS A 41 -12.25 -14.76 1.01
CA LYS A 41 -12.77 -14.96 -0.35
C LYS A 41 -12.85 -13.64 -1.09
N GLY A 42 -12.49 -13.64 -2.38
CA GLY A 42 -12.50 -12.44 -3.22
C GLY A 42 -11.13 -11.76 -3.32
N SER A 43 -11.13 -10.58 -3.91
CA SER A 43 -9.96 -9.72 -4.09
C SER A 43 -9.91 -8.63 -3.00
N PHE A 44 -8.79 -7.92 -2.90
CA PHE A 44 -8.66 -6.75 -2.02
C PHE A 44 -9.74 -5.69 -2.31
N ASN A 45 -10.10 -5.48 -3.58
CA ASN A 45 -11.20 -4.60 -3.94
C ASN A 45 -12.54 -5.04 -3.34
N ASP A 46 -12.83 -6.35 -3.40
CA ASP A 46 -14.08 -6.87 -2.88
C ASP A 46 -14.16 -6.63 -1.38
N TRP A 47 -13.05 -6.83 -0.66
CA TRP A 47 -12.97 -6.61 0.79
C TRP A 47 -13.08 -5.14 1.16
N HIS A 48 -12.43 -4.23 0.42
CA HIS A 48 -12.60 -2.80 0.62
C HIS A 48 -14.04 -2.37 0.38
N ASN A 49 -14.66 -2.85 -0.69
CA ASN A 49 -16.05 -2.55 -1.02
C ASN A 49 -17.05 -3.18 -0.02
N GLU A 50 -16.76 -4.36 0.52
CA GLU A 50 -17.54 -4.96 1.60
C GLU A 50 -17.48 -4.10 2.86
N GLY A 51 -16.28 -3.64 3.24
CA GLY A 51 -16.10 -2.73 4.35
C GLY A 51 -16.89 -1.43 4.18
N LEU A 52 -16.84 -0.82 3.00
CA LEU A 52 -17.60 0.39 2.67
C LEU A 52 -19.11 0.18 2.83
N LYS A 53 -19.63 -0.95 2.39
CA LYS A 53 -21.07 -1.28 2.51
C LYS A 53 -21.53 -1.41 3.97
N LYS A 54 -20.65 -1.90 4.85
CA LYS A 54 -20.96 -2.11 6.28
C LYS A 54 -20.82 -0.85 7.11
N ALA A 55 -19.92 0.04 6.75
CA ALA A 55 -19.61 1.25 7.49
C ALA A 55 -20.76 2.27 7.43
N LYS A 56 -21.05 2.92 8.57
CA LYS A 56 -22.18 3.86 8.75
C LYS A 56 -21.75 5.29 9.04
N GLY A 57 -20.50 5.50 9.45
CA GLY A 57 -19.96 6.82 9.80
C GLY A 57 -19.94 7.79 8.62
N ASP A 58 -19.92 9.07 8.90
CA ASP A 58 -19.84 10.15 7.91
C ASP A 58 -18.50 10.12 7.16
N TRP A 59 -17.46 9.67 7.84
CA TRP A 59 -16.12 9.45 7.31
C TRP A 59 -15.67 8.00 7.47
N ILE A 60 -14.91 7.53 6.50
CA ILE A 60 -14.35 6.18 6.47
C ILE A 60 -12.83 6.29 6.59
N LEU A 61 -12.26 5.62 7.58
CA LEU A 61 -10.81 5.46 7.76
C LEU A 61 -10.42 4.01 7.46
N TYR A 62 -9.72 3.77 6.36
CA TYR A 62 -9.14 2.45 6.09
C TYR A 62 -7.80 2.30 6.80
N LEU A 63 -7.54 1.13 7.36
CA LEU A 63 -6.29 0.79 8.04
C LEU A 63 -5.92 -0.67 7.74
N ASP A 64 -4.65 -0.91 7.42
CA ASP A 64 -4.13 -2.27 7.25
C ASP A 64 -3.76 -2.86 8.62
N THR A 65 -3.67 -4.20 8.73
CA THR A 65 -3.38 -4.89 10.00
C THR A 65 -2.00 -4.61 10.58
N ASP A 66 -1.10 -4.05 9.77
CA ASP A 66 0.27 -3.66 10.13
C ASP A 66 0.49 -2.14 10.21
N GLU A 67 -0.63 -1.38 10.17
CA GLU A 67 -0.65 0.07 10.33
C GLU A 67 -1.21 0.47 11.71
N GLU A 68 -0.77 1.63 12.21
CA GLU A 68 -1.17 2.17 13.51
C GLU A 68 -1.35 3.70 13.41
N ILE A 69 -2.47 4.19 13.92
CA ILE A 69 -2.75 5.62 14.04
C ILE A 69 -2.07 6.17 15.29
N SER A 70 -1.17 7.15 15.11
CA SER A 70 -0.53 7.83 16.23
C SER A 70 -1.50 8.83 16.90
N PRO A 71 -1.32 9.18 18.19
CA PRO A 71 -2.15 10.19 18.84
C PRO A 71 -2.18 11.53 18.08
N ALA A 72 -1.04 12.00 17.58
CA ALA A 72 -0.98 13.23 16.80
C ALA A 72 -1.78 13.16 15.49
N LEU A 73 -1.77 12.00 14.81
CA LEU A 73 -2.58 11.76 13.61
C LEU A 73 -4.08 11.67 13.97
N GLN A 74 -4.42 11.05 15.09
CA GLN A 74 -5.81 11.03 15.59
C GLN A 74 -6.34 12.44 15.78
N ASP A 75 -5.60 13.33 16.47
CA ASP A 75 -6.02 14.72 16.71
C ASP A 75 -6.17 15.49 15.40
N GLU A 76 -5.26 15.27 14.43
CA GLU A 76 -5.35 15.88 13.12
C GLU A 76 -6.58 15.39 12.34
N ILE A 77 -6.87 14.08 12.35
CA ILE A 77 -8.08 13.53 11.72
C ILE A 77 -9.33 14.16 12.32
N LEU A 78 -9.47 14.13 13.65
CA LEU A 78 -10.62 14.69 14.35
C LEU A 78 -10.82 16.18 14.03
N SER A 79 -9.75 16.98 14.04
CA SER A 79 -9.83 18.39 13.70
C SER A 79 -10.21 18.61 12.22
N THR A 80 -9.75 17.74 11.33
CA THR A 80 -9.99 17.83 9.88
C THR A 80 -11.42 17.51 9.51
N VAL A 81 -11.97 16.41 10.02
CA VAL A 81 -13.35 15.97 9.71
C VAL A 81 -14.40 16.92 10.27
N ASN A 82 -14.10 17.59 11.38
CA ASN A 82 -15.01 18.58 11.99
C ASN A 82 -14.99 19.96 11.29
N ARG A 83 -14.07 20.22 10.36
CA ARG A 83 -14.07 21.43 9.53
C ARG A 83 -15.04 21.29 8.37
N SER A 84 -16.33 21.53 8.61
CA SER A 84 -17.47 21.20 7.74
C SER A 84 -17.54 21.91 6.38
N SER A 85 -16.62 22.82 6.04
CA SER A 85 -16.73 23.64 4.81
C SER A 85 -15.74 23.25 3.69
N SER A 86 -15.04 22.11 3.79
CA SER A 86 -14.01 21.78 2.80
C SER A 86 -14.58 21.06 1.59
N THR A 87 -14.14 21.47 0.40
CA THR A 87 -14.33 20.76 -0.85
C THR A 87 -13.43 19.51 -0.97
N VAL A 88 -12.69 19.21 0.10
CA VAL A 88 -11.78 18.07 0.20
C VAL A 88 -12.57 16.90 0.78
N HIS A 89 -12.67 15.82 0.03
CA HIS A 89 -13.49 14.66 0.39
C HIS A 89 -12.67 13.38 0.60
N ALA A 90 -11.37 13.45 0.34
CA ALA A 90 -10.43 12.37 0.62
C ALA A 90 -9.12 12.95 1.15
N PHE A 91 -8.44 12.19 2.01
CA PHE A 91 -7.12 12.56 2.51
C PHE A 91 -6.13 11.42 2.36
N ALA A 92 -4.95 11.77 1.87
CA ALA A 92 -3.78 10.90 1.88
C ALA A 92 -3.00 11.14 3.17
N ILE A 93 -2.59 10.04 3.81
CA ILE A 93 -1.85 10.01 5.07
C ILE A 93 -0.44 9.50 4.79
N PRO A 94 0.63 10.21 5.21
CA PRO A 94 1.99 9.71 5.03
C PRO A 94 2.25 8.53 5.97
N ARG A 95 3.03 7.54 5.53
CA ARG A 95 3.46 6.41 6.34
C ARG A 95 4.90 6.54 6.80
N ARG A 96 5.16 6.25 8.06
CA ARG A 96 6.49 5.94 8.59
C ARG A 96 6.71 4.45 8.47
N ASN A 97 7.48 4.04 7.49
CA ASN A 97 7.72 2.64 7.21
C ASN A 97 8.84 2.07 8.08
N PHE A 98 8.53 1.04 8.86
CA PHE A 98 9.52 0.24 9.60
C PHE A 98 9.76 -1.06 8.85
N ILE A 99 10.98 -1.25 8.36
CA ILE A 99 11.44 -2.44 7.64
C ILE A 99 12.64 -2.99 8.40
N PHE A 100 12.69 -4.28 8.65
CA PHE A 100 13.72 -4.89 9.50
C PHE A 100 13.83 -4.23 10.89
N ASN A 101 12.69 -3.89 11.49
CA ASN A 101 12.56 -3.16 12.75
C ASN A 101 13.21 -1.77 12.79
N LYS A 102 13.54 -1.19 11.64
CA LYS A 102 14.14 0.13 11.50
C LYS A 102 13.23 1.06 10.71
N GLU A 103 13.10 2.31 11.16
CA GLU A 103 12.42 3.36 10.40
C GLU A 103 13.25 3.73 9.17
N PHE A 104 12.63 3.70 8.00
CA PHE A 104 13.20 4.11 6.73
C PHE A 104 12.76 5.54 6.40
N LYS A 105 13.75 6.43 6.24
CA LYS A 105 13.53 7.84 5.86
C LYS A 105 13.89 8.11 4.41
N TYR A 106 14.67 7.21 3.82
CA TYR A 106 15.13 7.24 2.44
C TYR A 106 14.58 6.02 1.69
N SER A 107 15.33 5.50 0.72
CA SER A 107 14.96 4.30 -0.03
C SER A 107 13.61 4.39 -0.75
N GLY A 108 13.05 5.60 -0.92
CA GLY A 108 11.72 5.83 -1.45
C GLY A 108 10.58 5.40 -0.50
N GLN A 109 10.87 5.29 0.80
CA GLN A 109 9.89 4.85 1.80
C GLN A 109 9.27 6.00 2.60
N TYR A 110 9.71 7.25 2.40
CA TYR A 110 9.13 8.42 3.03
C TYR A 110 9.32 9.68 2.15
N PRO A 111 8.30 10.56 2.02
CA PRO A 111 6.90 10.33 2.42
C PRO A 111 6.22 9.32 1.50
N ASP A 112 5.54 8.33 2.09
CA ASP A 112 4.77 7.31 1.38
C ASP A 112 3.29 7.57 1.65
N TYR A 113 2.66 8.42 0.83
CA TYR A 113 1.28 8.84 1.01
C TYR A 113 0.28 7.76 0.57
N GLN A 114 -0.64 7.39 1.46
CA GLN A 114 -1.73 6.46 1.18
C GLN A 114 -3.08 7.13 1.36
N LYS A 115 -3.98 6.96 0.40
CA LYS A 115 -5.36 7.45 0.47
C LYS A 115 -6.12 6.58 1.47
N ARG A 116 -6.40 7.09 2.66
CA ARG A 116 -6.95 6.30 3.78
C ARG A 116 -8.22 6.89 4.39
N LEU A 117 -8.44 8.19 4.34
CA LEU A 117 -9.59 8.85 4.95
C LEU A 117 -10.50 9.43 3.86
N PHE A 118 -11.79 9.07 3.88
CA PHE A 118 -12.75 9.45 2.84
C PHE A 118 -14.07 9.88 3.45
N LYS A 119 -14.70 10.93 2.89
CA LYS A 119 -16.09 11.24 3.15
C LYS A 119 -16.97 10.14 2.55
N ARG A 120 -17.77 9.47 3.39
CA ARG A 120 -18.47 8.24 3.01
C ARG A 120 -19.33 8.39 1.75
N ASN A 121 -20.11 9.45 1.65
CA ASN A 121 -21.03 9.66 0.52
C ASN A 121 -20.31 9.96 -0.80
N GLU A 122 -19.03 10.33 -0.74
CA GLU A 122 -18.21 10.65 -1.91
C GLU A 122 -17.36 9.47 -2.38
N LEU A 123 -17.10 8.49 -1.52
CA LEU A 123 -16.37 7.26 -1.90
C LEU A 123 -17.34 6.29 -2.58
N LYS A 124 -17.15 6.06 -3.88
CA LYS A 124 -18.04 5.23 -4.70
C LYS A 124 -17.68 3.75 -4.60
N LYS A 125 -16.39 3.43 -4.81
CA LYS A 125 -15.90 2.04 -4.83
C LYS A 125 -14.38 2.00 -4.86
N TRP A 126 -13.83 0.82 -4.64
CA TRP A 126 -12.44 0.49 -4.93
C TRP A 126 -12.35 -0.34 -6.22
N THR A 127 -11.32 -0.13 -7.02
CA THR A 127 -11.07 -0.80 -8.31
C THR A 127 -9.59 -1.15 -8.47
N GLY A 128 -9.26 -2.04 -9.40
CA GLY A 128 -7.90 -2.50 -9.68
C GLY A 128 -7.68 -3.95 -9.26
N VAL A 129 -6.68 -4.63 -9.80
CA VAL A 129 -6.37 -6.05 -9.50
C VAL A 129 -5.10 -6.17 -8.66
N VAL A 130 -4.10 -5.33 -8.91
CA VAL A 130 -2.78 -5.35 -8.24
C VAL A 130 -2.54 -4.06 -7.46
N HIS A 131 -3.07 -2.94 -7.97
CA HIS A 131 -3.02 -1.63 -7.34
C HIS A 131 -4.44 -1.15 -7.19
N GLU A 132 -4.97 -1.31 -5.98
CA GLU A 132 -6.32 -0.89 -5.65
C GLU A 132 -6.35 0.64 -5.60
N GLU A 133 -7.27 1.22 -6.36
CA GLU A 133 -7.49 2.66 -6.36
C GLU A 133 -8.93 2.98 -5.96
N PRO A 134 -9.12 3.91 -5.01
CA PRO A 134 -10.45 4.39 -4.63
C PRO A 134 -10.99 5.33 -5.71
N VAL A 135 -12.24 5.13 -6.09
CA VAL A 135 -13.02 6.03 -6.95
C VAL A 135 -13.88 6.90 -6.05
N TYR A 136 -13.63 8.20 -6.03
CA TYR A 136 -14.35 9.16 -5.17
C TYR A 136 -14.51 10.51 -5.88
N ASP A 137 -15.49 11.28 -5.44
CA ASP A 137 -15.71 12.64 -5.90
C ASP A 137 -15.03 13.65 -4.97
N GLY A 138 -14.67 14.83 -5.51
CA GLY A 138 -14.04 15.90 -4.76
C GLY A 138 -12.51 15.92 -4.80
N LYS A 139 -11.91 16.77 -3.98
CA LYS A 139 -10.46 16.99 -3.96
C LYS A 139 -9.77 16.06 -2.96
N LEU A 140 -8.50 15.73 -3.25
CA LEU A 140 -7.61 15.03 -2.34
C LEU A 140 -6.82 16.05 -1.51
N GLY A 141 -6.91 15.94 -0.20
CA GLY A 141 -6.03 16.62 0.76
C GLY A 141 -4.91 15.71 1.26
N HIS A 142 -3.97 16.29 2.01
CA HIS A 142 -2.86 15.57 2.62
C HIS A 142 -2.79 15.91 4.10
N LEU A 143 -2.78 14.91 4.95
CA LEU A 143 -2.48 15.07 6.37
C LEU A 143 -0.96 15.14 6.57
N GLN A 144 -0.55 15.74 7.68
CA GLN A 144 0.87 15.98 7.97
C GLN A 144 1.44 14.93 8.92
N ASN A 145 0.64 14.50 9.89
CA ASN A 145 1.06 13.50 10.85
C ASN A 145 1.02 12.10 10.23
N PRO A 146 2.10 11.33 10.37
CA PRO A 146 2.17 10.01 9.74
C PRO A 146 1.48 8.93 10.57
N MET A 147 0.94 7.92 9.87
CA MET A 147 0.67 6.62 10.46
C MET A 147 1.94 5.77 10.50
N VAL A 148 2.04 4.89 11.47
CA VAL A 148 3.14 3.91 11.59
C VAL A 148 2.78 2.66 10.79
N HIS A 149 3.72 2.16 9.96
CA HIS A 149 3.54 0.95 9.19
C HIS A 149 4.71 0.00 9.44
N ARG A 150 4.43 -1.19 10.01
CA ARG A 150 5.44 -2.17 10.42
C ARG A 150 5.46 -3.35 9.46
N LYS A 151 6.39 -3.33 8.51
CA LYS A 151 6.64 -4.47 7.60
C LYS A 151 7.48 -5.54 8.29
N ASN A 152 6.85 -6.34 9.15
CA ASN A 152 7.51 -7.43 9.87
C ASN A 152 7.74 -8.66 8.99
N MET A 153 8.36 -8.47 7.81
CA MET A 153 8.65 -9.56 6.89
C MET A 153 10.13 -9.92 6.94
N THR A 154 10.42 -11.22 6.98
CA THR A 154 11.77 -11.73 6.73
C THR A 154 12.14 -11.62 5.26
N ILE A 155 13.42 -11.68 4.94
CA ILE A 155 13.89 -11.71 3.54
C ILE A 155 13.25 -12.88 2.78
N SER A 156 13.13 -14.07 3.39
CA SER A 156 12.49 -15.24 2.78
C SER A 156 11.03 -14.96 2.41
N GLN A 157 10.26 -14.38 3.31
CA GLN A 157 8.87 -13.99 3.05
C GLN A 157 8.75 -12.93 1.96
N MET A 158 9.68 -11.96 1.93
CA MET A 158 9.73 -10.95 0.87
C MET A 158 10.01 -11.58 -0.49
N ILE A 159 10.94 -12.53 -0.59
CA ILE A 159 11.26 -13.27 -1.81
C ILE A 159 10.05 -14.11 -2.26
N GLU A 160 9.40 -14.81 -1.34
CA GLU A 160 8.21 -15.60 -1.65
C GLU A 160 7.07 -14.71 -2.18
N LYS A 161 6.82 -13.58 -1.54
CA LYS A 161 5.86 -12.58 -2.02
C LYS A 161 6.24 -12.07 -3.41
N THR A 162 7.51 -11.71 -3.63
CA THR A 162 8.01 -11.30 -4.95
C THR A 162 7.78 -12.38 -6.00
N ASN A 163 8.00 -13.65 -5.67
CA ASN A 163 7.79 -14.75 -6.62
C ASN A 163 6.32 -14.82 -7.09
N LYS A 164 5.36 -14.61 -6.21
CA LYS A 164 3.92 -14.57 -6.57
C LYS A 164 3.56 -13.31 -7.38
N TRP A 165 3.94 -12.14 -6.88
CA TRP A 165 3.57 -10.87 -7.52
C TRP A 165 4.24 -10.63 -8.87
N SER A 166 5.50 -11.07 -9.04
CA SER A 166 6.22 -10.94 -10.31
C SER A 166 5.59 -11.72 -11.45
N GLU A 167 4.84 -12.77 -11.17
CA GLU A 167 4.07 -13.51 -12.18
C GLU A 167 2.88 -12.68 -12.70
N ILE A 168 2.15 -12.06 -11.79
CA ILE A 168 1.04 -11.17 -12.12
C ILE A 168 1.55 -9.93 -12.88
N GLU A 169 2.66 -9.33 -12.43
CA GLU A 169 3.28 -8.20 -13.14
C GLU A 169 3.71 -8.57 -14.55
N ALA A 170 4.32 -9.75 -14.73
CA ALA A 170 4.72 -10.24 -16.05
C ALA A 170 3.52 -10.43 -16.99
N ASP A 171 2.42 -11.01 -16.50
CA ASP A 171 1.17 -11.14 -17.25
C ASP A 171 0.58 -9.78 -17.65
N LEU A 172 0.57 -8.81 -16.73
CA LEU A 172 0.14 -7.44 -17.05
C LEU A 172 1.04 -6.78 -18.09
N MET A 173 2.35 -7.00 -18.05
CA MET A 173 3.28 -6.50 -19.07
C MET A 173 3.04 -7.16 -20.44
N ILE A 174 2.71 -8.45 -20.49
CA ILE A 174 2.30 -9.12 -21.74
C ILE A 174 1.03 -8.45 -22.30
N LYS A 175 0.00 -8.27 -21.46
CA LYS A 175 -1.27 -7.64 -21.86
C LYS A 175 -1.08 -6.20 -22.34
N ALA A 176 -0.09 -5.49 -21.79
CA ALA A 176 0.30 -4.15 -22.20
C ALA A 176 1.23 -4.12 -23.43
N ASN A 177 1.43 -5.25 -24.14
CA ASN A 177 2.31 -5.39 -25.30
C ASN A 177 3.74 -4.91 -25.03
N HIS A 178 4.31 -5.25 -23.85
CA HIS A 178 5.68 -4.89 -23.54
C HIS A 178 6.64 -5.48 -24.60
N PRO A 179 7.59 -4.67 -25.14
CA PRO A 179 8.54 -5.15 -26.13
C PRO A 179 9.33 -6.38 -25.66
N PRO A 180 9.78 -7.26 -26.62
CA PRO A 180 10.53 -8.47 -26.28
C PRO A 180 11.75 -8.16 -25.41
N MET A 181 11.91 -8.93 -24.33
CA MET A 181 13.07 -8.84 -23.44
C MET A 181 14.34 -9.36 -24.13
N ASN A 182 15.44 -8.70 -23.92
CA ASN A 182 16.79 -9.07 -24.39
C ASN A 182 17.85 -8.63 -23.39
N GLY A 183 19.10 -9.04 -23.58
CA GLY A 183 20.20 -8.75 -22.66
C GLY A 183 20.39 -7.27 -22.36
N PHE A 184 20.26 -6.42 -23.38
CA PHE A 184 20.37 -4.96 -23.19
C PHE A 184 19.23 -4.40 -22.32
N ARG A 185 18.01 -4.87 -22.50
CA ARG A 185 16.87 -4.46 -21.66
C ARG A 185 17.00 -4.92 -20.21
N PHE A 186 17.54 -6.14 -19.98
CA PHE A 186 17.86 -6.60 -18.63
C PHE A 186 18.89 -5.71 -17.95
N PHE A 187 20.00 -5.44 -18.65
CA PHE A 187 21.04 -4.57 -18.12
C PHE A 187 20.51 -3.17 -17.80
N THR A 188 19.81 -2.53 -18.73
CA THR A 188 19.27 -1.18 -18.53
C THR A 188 18.19 -1.15 -17.44
N ALA A 189 17.39 -2.20 -17.28
CA ALA A 189 16.40 -2.31 -16.19
C ALA A 189 17.08 -2.38 -14.82
N GLY A 190 18.09 -3.25 -14.67
CA GLY A 190 18.85 -3.37 -13.44
C GLY A 190 19.62 -2.09 -13.10
N PHE A 191 20.27 -1.49 -14.08
CA PHE A 191 21.01 -0.24 -13.91
C PHE A 191 20.09 0.93 -13.53
N ARG A 192 18.93 1.07 -14.20
CA ARG A 192 17.93 2.09 -13.86
C ARG A 192 17.43 1.93 -12.43
N GLU A 193 17.15 0.70 -12.01
CA GLU A 193 16.70 0.44 -10.64
C GLU A 193 17.82 0.72 -9.63
N PHE A 194 19.08 0.36 -9.94
CA PHE A 194 20.22 0.72 -9.12
C PHE A 194 20.34 2.24 -8.94
N VAL A 195 20.32 3.00 -10.04
CA VAL A 195 20.36 4.47 -9.98
C VAL A 195 19.20 5.03 -9.18
N LEU A 196 17.99 4.48 -9.36
CA LEU A 196 16.81 4.90 -8.60
C LEU A 196 17.04 4.70 -7.09
N ARG A 197 17.44 3.48 -6.66
CA ARG A 197 17.53 3.14 -5.23
C ARG A 197 18.74 3.78 -4.55
N PHE A 198 19.89 3.73 -5.18
CA PHE A 198 21.14 4.15 -4.54
C PHE A 198 21.50 5.61 -4.81
N VAL A 199 21.19 6.16 -5.99
CA VAL A 199 21.54 7.54 -6.31
C VAL A 199 20.39 8.50 -5.96
N LYS A 200 19.18 8.27 -6.50
CA LYS A 200 18.05 9.18 -6.28
C LYS A 200 17.44 9.04 -4.89
N GLN A 201 17.18 7.81 -4.45
CA GLN A 201 16.51 7.51 -3.17
C GLN A 201 17.51 7.32 -2.02
N LYS A 202 18.83 7.31 -2.30
CA LYS A 202 19.90 7.30 -1.30
C LYS A 202 19.73 6.20 -0.26
N ALA A 203 19.44 4.97 -0.70
CA ALA A 203 19.13 3.83 0.18
C ALA A 203 20.20 3.58 1.25
N PHE A 204 21.48 3.90 0.97
CA PHE A 204 22.59 3.76 1.92
C PHE A 204 22.44 4.66 3.16
N LEU A 205 21.65 5.73 3.10
CA LEU A 205 21.39 6.59 4.26
C LEU A 205 20.43 5.94 5.29
N ASP A 206 19.71 4.88 4.90
CA ASP A 206 18.99 4.01 5.84
C ASP A 206 19.89 2.89 6.41
N SER A 207 21.21 3.08 6.40
CA SER A 207 22.24 2.15 6.90
C SER A 207 22.30 0.83 6.09
N LYS A 208 22.82 -0.25 6.70
CA LYS A 208 22.91 -1.58 6.06
C LYS A 208 21.54 -2.13 5.68
N GLU A 209 20.51 -1.85 6.45
CA GLU A 209 19.12 -2.25 6.20
C GLU A 209 18.61 -1.62 4.88
N GLY A 210 18.90 -0.34 4.64
CA GLY A 210 18.58 0.34 3.39
C GLY A 210 19.33 -0.23 2.19
N VAL A 211 20.60 -0.59 2.35
CA VAL A 211 21.39 -1.25 1.29
C VAL A 211 20.78 -2.61 0.95
N ILE A 212 20.49 -3.45 1.96
CA ILE A 212 19.86 -4.76 1.76
C ILE A 212 18.51 -4.61 1.06
N TYR A 213 17.70 -3.67 1.50
CA TYR A 213 16.39 -3.40 0.89
C TYR A 213 16.53 -2.90 -0.55
N GLY A 214 17.48 -2.02 -0.84
CA GLY A 214 17.78 -1.54 -2.21
C GLY A 214 18.16 -2.67 -3.15
N ILE A 215 19.03 -3.60 -2.70
CA ILE A 215 19.41 -4.80 -3.46
C ILE A 215 18.17 -5.68 -3.71
N TYR A 216 17.34 -5.88 -2.69
CA TYR A 216 16.11 -6.64 -2.84
C TYR A 216 15.17 -6.01 -3.89
N GLN A 217 15.05 -4.69 -3.94
CA GLN A 217 14.21 -4.00 -4.93
C GLN A 217 14.72 -4.21 -6.37
N ILE A 218 16.05 -4.20 -6.58
CA ILE A 218 16.66 -4.52 -7.87
C ILE A 218 16.33 -5.97 -8.26
N TYR A 219 16.53 -6.90 -7.33
CA TYR A 219 16.16 -8.33 -7.52
C TYR A 219 14.69 -8.48 -7.91
N SER A 220 13.77 -7.86 -7.15
CA SER A 220 12.34 -7.93 -7.41
C SER A 220 11.98 -7.48 -8.83
N ARG A 221 12.57 -6.37 -9.29
CA ARG A 221 12.35 -5.87 -10.65
C ARG A 221 12.89 -6.82 -11.71
N LEU A 222 14.08 -7.36 -11.52
CA LEU A 222 14.70 -8.29 -12.47
C LEU A 222 13.94 -9.61 -12.57
N ILE A 223 13.38 -10.11 -11.47
CA ILE A 223 12.55 -11.33 -11.49
C ILE A 223 11.26 -11.10 -12.31
N SER A 224 10.59 -9.96 -12.17
CA SER A 224 9.40 -9.64 -12.98
C SER A 224 9.74 -9.63 -14.48
N TYR A 225 10.87 -9.05 -14.87
CA TYR A 225 11.31 -9.07 -16.26
C TYR A 225 11.78 -10.44 -16.73
N SER A 226 12.35 -11.26 -15.85
CA SER A 226 12.75 -12.64 -16.20
C SER A 226 11.51 -13.51 -16.49
N LYS A 227 10.47 -13.39 -15.69
CA LYS A 227 9.19 -14.07 -15.94
C LYS A 227 8.49 -13.56 -17.20
N LEU A 228 8.55 -12.26 -17.46
CA LEU A 228 8.08 -11.69 -18.72
C LEU A 228 8.79 -12.33 -19.92
N TRP A 229 10.12 -12.42 -19.87
CA TRP A 229 10.91 -13.07 -20.92
C TRP A 229 10.51 -14.53 -21.11
N GLU A 230 10.36 -15.28 -20.03
CA GLU A 230 9.93 -16.67 -20.08
C GLU A 230 8.56 -16.83 -20.74
N MET A 231 7.59 -15.98 -20.40
CA MET A 231 6.25 -15.97 -21.00
C MET A 231 6.31 -15.61 -22.48
N GLN A 232 7.14 -14.64 -22.89
CA GLN A 232 7.32 -14.24 -24.29
C GLN A 232 7.89 -15.37 -25.16
N ILE A 233 8.81 -16.19 -24.62
CA ILE A 233 9.34 -17.36 -25.34
C ILE A 233 8.26 -18.42 -25.51
N LYS A 234 7.53 -18.77 -24.43
CA LYS A 234 6.47 -19.77 -24.48
C LYS A 234 5.38 -19.42 -25.49
N THR A 235 5.06 -18.13 -25.65
CA THR A 235 4.10 -17.66 -26.65
C THR A 235 4.60 -17.82 -28.06
N LYS A 236 5.90 -17.55 -28.32
CA LYS A 236 6.52 -17.73 -29.65
C LYS A 236 6.64 -19.21 -30.07
N SER A 237 6.79 -20.11 -29.11
CA SER A 237 6.94 -21.57 -29.38
C SER A 237 5.60 -22.25 -29.70
N LYS A 238 4.48 -21.54 -29.60
CA LYS A 238 3.12 -22.05 -29.90
C LYS A 238 2.59 -21.58 -31.25
N ILE A 239 3.36 -20.76 -31.97
CA ILE A 239 3.09 -20.29 -33.33
C ILE A 239 4.02 -20.99 -34.30
#